data_f350648ca31b960c52387e7b8096d36d
#
_entry.id   f350648ca31b960c52387e7b8096d36d
#
_cell.length_a   1.000
_cell.length_b   1.000
_cell.length_c   1.000
_cell.angle_alpha   90.00
_cell.angle_beta   90.00
_cell.angle_gamma   90.00
#
_symmetry.space_group_name_H-M   'P 1'
#
loop_
_entity.id
_entity.type
_entity.pdbx_description
1 polymer ?
#
loop_
_entity_poly.entity_id
_entity_poly.type
_entity_poly.pdbx_seq_one_letter_code
_entity_poly.pdbx_strand_id
1 'polypeptide(L)'
;MKYSIIFTFLFVITSCNQKPDCKFSAKLNSKSECTIIVNKLPSTVFFDAKGTDPINKKECKCSEGDRWWTQYKNEIEIGDTIIKRKGELTFNIHKKDTIISHEWECNGNTYHPNGTIKKHLN
;
A
#
# COMPACT_ATOMS: atom_id res chain seq x y z
N MET A 1 -56.52 -12.04 -30.01
CA MET A 1 -56.09 -11.61 -28.67
C MET A 1 -54.57 -11.83 -28.58
N LYS A 2 -53.83 -10.74 -28.56
CA LYS A 2 -52.36 -10.80 -28.38
C LYS A 2 -52.09 -10.48 -26.93
N TYR A 3 -51.66 -11.46 -26.15
CA TYR A 3 -51.17 -11.25 -24.80
C TYR A 3 -49.70 -10.83 -24.91
N SER A 4 -49.43 -9.56 -24.68
CA SER A 4 -48.04 -9.07 -24.53
C SER A 4 -47.57 -9.44 -23.14
N ILE A 5 -46.70 -10.43 -23.06
CA ILE A 5 -45.98 -10.80 -21.83
C ILE A 5 -44.84 -9.81 -21.70
N ILE A 6 -45.04 -8.79 -20.88
CA ILE A 6 -43.94 -7.90 -20.46
C ILE A 6 -43.11 -8.66 -19.45
N PHE A 7 -42.00 -9.20 -19.92
CA PHE A 7 -40.96 -9.81 -19.06
C PHE A 7 -40.20 -8.66 -18.40
N THR A 8 -40.62 -8.28 -17.20
CA THR A 8 -39.91 -7.33 -16.38
C THR A 8 -38.66 -8.02 -15.85
N PHE A 9 -37.51 -7.80 -16.50
CA PHE A 9 -36.20 -8.25 -16.03
C PHE A 9 -35.86 -7.42 -14.79
N LEU A 10 -36.09 -8.00 -13.61
CA LEU A 10 -35.67 -7.42 -12.35
C LEU A 10 -34.14 -7.60 -12.26
N PHE A 11 -33.39 -6.56 -12.65
CA PHE A 11 -31.96 -6.49 -12.40
C PHE A 11 -31.75 -6.37 -10.89
N VAL A 12 -31.51 -7.50 -10.24
CA VAL A 12 -31.02 -7.49 -8.86
C VAL A 12 -29.55 -7.07 -8.93
N ILE A 13 -29.33 -5.78 -8.71
CA ILE A 13 -27.96 -5.27 -8.52
C ILE A 13 -27.52 -5.72 -7.12
N THR A 14 -26.92 -6.89 -7.05
CA THR A 14 -26.17 -7.30 -5.85
C THR A 14 -24.92 -6.44 -5.81
N SER A 15 -24.98 -5.31 -5.11
CA SER A 15 -23.76 -4.56 -4.79
C SER A 15 -22.92 -5.44 -3.87
N CYS A 16 -21.79 -5.92 -4.40
CA CYS A 16 -20.78 -6.60 -3.59
C CYS A 16 -20.14 -5.58 -2.63
N ASN A 17 -20.75 -5.41 -1.46
CA ASN A 17 -20.17 -4.71 -0.33
C ASN A 17 -19.19 -5.65 0.37
N GLN A 18 -18.09 -5.98 -0.30
CA GLN A 18 -17.01 -6.73 0.34
C GLN A 18 -16.24 -5.78 1.24
N LYS A 19 -16.37 -5.99 2.55
CA LYS A 19 -15.50 -5.34 3.53
C LYS A 19 -14.06 -5.83 3.29
N PRO A 20 -13.06 -4.93 3.32
CA PRO A 20 -11.67 -5.35 3.17
C PRO A 20 -11.30 -6.33 4.30
N ASP A 21 -10.62 -7.41 3.93
CA ASP A 21 -10.05 -8.35 4.90
C ASP A 21 -8.74 -7.75 5.43
N CYS A 22 -8.84 -6.92 6.45
CA CYS A 22 -7.70 -6.23 7.04
C CYS A 22 -6.66 -7.19 7.63
N LYS A 23 -7.11 -8.30 8.21
CA LYS A 23 -6.20 -9.31 8.78
C LYS A 23 -5.31 -9.94 7.70
N PHE A 24 -5.91 -10.36 6.60
CA PHE A 24 -5.18 -10.92 5.47
C PHE A 24 -4.25 -9.89 4.83
N SER A 25 -4.75 -8.68 4.60
CA SER A 25 -3.98 -7.58 4.01
C SER A 25 -2.80 -7.16 4.89
N ALA A 26 -2.95 -7.16 6.22
CA ALA A 26 -1.85 -6.88 7.16
C ALA A 26 -0.73 -7.92 7.01
N LYS A 27 -1.08 -9.19 6.98
CA LYS A 27 -0.10 -10.27 6.77
C LYS A 27 0.61 -10.16 5.43
N LEU A 28 -0.13 -9.83 4.37
CA LEU A 28 0.41 -9.67 3.02
C LEU A 28 1.37 -8.48 2.95
N ASN A 29 0.94 -7.32 3.46
CA ASN A 29 1.77 -6.12 3.44
C ASN A 29 3.01 -6.21 4.35
N SER A 30 2.95 -7.02 5.41
CA SER A 30 4.12 -7.26 6.25
C SER A 30 5.27 -7.96 5.51
N LYS A 31 4.97 -8.71 4.46
CA LYS A 31 5.97 -9.46 3.68
C LYS A 31 6.74 -8.62 2.68
N SER A 32 6.22 -7.45 2.31
CA SER A 32 6.88 -6.57 1.36
C SER A 32 8.13 -5.92 1.98
N GLU A 33 9.10 -5.61 1.15
CA GLU A 33 10.39 -5.06 1.57
C GLU A 33 10.88 -4.02 0.57
N CYS A 34 11.42 -2.93 1.08
CA CYS A 34 12.05 -1.91 0.26
C CYS A 34 13.13 -1.19 1.05
N THR A 35 14.36 -1.24 0.57
CA THR A 35 15.48 -0.47 1.14
C THR A 35 16.28 0.11 -0.02
N ILE A 36 16.05 1.38 -0.36
CA ILE A 36 16.73 2.05 -1.47
C ILE A 36 17.03 3.52 -1.17
N ILE A 37 18.12 4.02 -1.74
CA ILE A 37 18.36 5.45 -1.91
C ILE A 37 17.77 5.83 -3.25
N VAL A 38 16.77 6.70 -3.26
CA VAL A 38 15.98 7.04 -4.45
C VAL A 38 16.79 7.89 -5.44
N ASN A 39 16.91 7.44 -6.68
CA ASN A 39 17.46 8.23 -7.78
C ASN A 39 16.46 8.47 -8.91
N LYS A 40 15.35 7.76 -8.92
CA LYS A 40 14.20 8.00 -9.80
C LYS A 40 12.91 7.90 -8.99
N LEU A 41 12.10 8.96 -9.04
CA LEU A 41 10.84 9.04 -8.29
C LEU A 41 9.83 7.99 -8.77
N PRO A 42 8.93 7.53 -7.87
CA PRO A 42 7.83 6.66 -8.26
C PRO A 42 6.95 7.30 -9.33
N SER A 43 6.39 6.48 -10.20
CA SER A 43 5.43 6.97 -11.20
C SER A 43 4.12 7.43 -10.55
N THR A 44 3.27 8.10 -11.33
CA THR A 44 2.00 8.62 -10.84
C THR A 44 0.94 7.54 -10.57
N VAL A 45 1.09 6.35 -11.15
CA VAL A 45 0.07 5.29 -11.09
C VAL A 45 0.47 4.17 -10.12
N PHE A 46 1.71 3.72 -10.20
CA PHE A 46 2.24 2.65 -9.36
C PHE A 46 3.44 3.13 -8.58
N PHE A 47 3.72 2.45 -7.47
CA PHE A 47 4.96 2.68 -6.74
C PHE A 47 6.06 1.86 -7.43
N ASP A 48 6.95 2.53 -8.13
CA ASP A 48 8.06 1.96 -8.88
C ASP A 48 9.33 2.80 -8.75
N ALA A 49 9.71 3.10 -7.52
CA ALA A 49 10.93 3.87 -7.25
C ALA A 49 12.18 3.08 -7.65
N LYS A 50 13.14 3.76 -8.26
CA LYS A 50 14.46 3.21 -8.60
C LYS A 50 15.54 3.93 -7.81
N GLY A 51 16.60 3.21 -7.52
CA GLY A 51 17.73 3.75 -6.78
C GLY A 51 18.84 2.76 -6.59
N THR A 52 19.57 2.93 -5.50
CA THR A 52 20.67 2.06 -5.12
C THR A 52 20.45 1.50 -3.73
N ASP A 53 20.91 0.27 -3.51
CA ASP A 53 20.96 -0.33 -2.18
C ASP A 53 21.96 0.45 -1.32
N PRO A 54 21.58 0.89 -0.10
CA PRO A 54 22.49 1.66 0.76
C PRO A 54 23.75 0.90 1.19
N ILE A 55 23.67 -0.43 1.21
CA ILE A 55 24.76 -1.29 1.71
C ILE A 55 25.72 -1.68 0.59
N ASN A 56 25.21 -2.34 -0.47
CA ASN A 56 26.04 -2.88 -1.54
C ASN A 56 26.22 -1.95 -2.74
N LYS A 57 25.50 -0.82 -2.77
CA LYS A 57 25.53 0.21 -3.83
C LYS A 57 25.10 -0.28 -5.21
N LYS A 58 24.47 -1.44 -5.31
CA LYS A 58 23.92 -1.95 -6.55
C LYS A 58 22.60 -1.27 -6.90
N GLU A 59 22.35 -1.12 -8.19
CA GLU A 59 21.06 -0.63 -8.67
C GLU A 59 19.95 -1.60 -8.27
N CYS A 60 18.85 -1.04 -7.79
CA CYS A 60 17.67 -1.78 -7.40
C CYS A 60 16.42 -0.94 -7.61
N LYS A 61 15.26 -1.60 -7.52
CA LYS A 61 13.98 -0.94 -7.59
C LYS A 61 13.04 -1.51 -6.54
N CYS A 62 12.13 -0.66 -6.06
CA CYS A 62 11.01 -1.10 -5.25
C CYS A 62 9.72 -0.84 -6.01
N SER A 63 8.91 -1.87 -6.12
CA SER A 63 7.58 -1.77 -6.71
C SER A 63 6.56 -2.45 -5.82
N GLU A 64 5.39 -1.87 -5.73
CA GLU A 64 4.28 -2.40 -4.96
C GLU A 64 3.01 -2.32 -5.79
N GLY A 65 2.31 -3.46 -5.89
CA GLY A 65 1.02 -3.56 -6.56
C GLY A 65 -0.15 -3.09 -5.69
N ASP A 66 0.04 -2.93 -4.40
CA ASP A 66 -0.92 -2.40 -3.47
C ASP A 66 -0.78 -0.87 -3.41
N ARG A 67 -1.81 -0.17 -2.95
CA ARG A 67 -1.85 1.29 -2.94
C ARG A 67 -1.26 1.93 -1.68
N TRP A 68 -0.67 1.16 -0.80
CA TRP A 68 -0.17 1.70 0.46
C TRP A 68 0.96 2.71 0.26
N TRP A 69 2.06 2.31 -0.36
CA TRP A 69 3.24 3.19 -0.53
C TRP A 69 2.98 4.34 -1.49
N THR A 70 2.13 4.12 -2.49
CA THR A 70 1.77 5.14 -3.48
C THR A 70 1.16 6.39 -2.85
N GLN A 71 0.49 6.25 -1.70
CA GLN A 71 -0.10 7.38 -0.98
C GLN A 71 0.94 8.43 -0.58
N TYR A 72 2.20 8.01 -0.39
CA TYR A 72 3.27 8.86 0.14
C TYR A 72 4.28 9.29 -0.91
N LYS A 73 4.05 9.01 -2.19
CA LYS A 73 4.99 9.33 -3.27
C LYS A 73 5.37 10.81 -3.35
N ASN A 74 4.45 11.70 -3.00
CA ASN A 74 4.69 13.14 -3.04
C ASN A 74 5.59 13.65 -1.89
N GLU A 75 5.82 12.82 -0.88
CA GLU A 75 6.74 13.11 0.22
C GLU A 75 8.18 12.68 -0.07
N ILE A 76 8.37 11.93 -1.15
CA ILE A 76 9.67 11.35 -1.53
C ILE A 76 10.40 12.29 -2.49
N GLU A 77 11.67 12.55 -2.19
CA GLU A 77 12.57 13.32 -3.03
C GLU A 77 13.78 12.47 -3.45
N ILE A 78 14.42 12.84 -4.54
CA ILE A 78 15.66 12.19 -4.96
C ILE A 78 16.71 12.36 -3.88
N GLY A 79 17.39 11.28 -3.51
CA GLY A 79 18.37 11.23 -2.43
C GLY A 79 17.78 10.74 -1.09
N ASP A 80 16.47 10.69 -0.95
CA ASP A 80 15.84 10.09 0.23
C ASP A 80 16.11 8.58 0.27
N THR A 81 16.15 8.03 1.48
CA THR A 81 16.23 6.58 1.67
C THR A 81 14.88 6.05 2.12
N ILE A 82 14.31 5.15 1.33
CA ILE A 82 13.09 4.44 1.70
C ILE A 82 13.48 3.17 2.44
N ILE A 83 12.87 2.96 3.60
CA ILE A 83 13.06 1.74 4.38
C ILE A 83 11.70 1.19 4.81
N LYS A 84 11.33 0.08 4.23
CA LYS A 84 10.24 -0.78 4.67
C LYS A 84 10.79 -2.17 4.91
N ARG A 85 10.79 -2.60 6.15
CA ARG A 85 11.38 -3.90 6.53
C ARG A 85 10.37 -5.02 6.40
N LYS A 86 10.85 -6.16 5.94
CA LYS A 86 10.06 -7.40 5.96
C LYS A 86 9.65 -7.73 7.40
N GLY A 87 8.40 -8.09 7.59
CA GLY A 87 7.84 -8.38 8.92
C GLY A 87 7.34 -7.15 9.68
N GLU A 88 7.43 -5.97 9.11
CA GLU A 88 6.92 -4.73 9.71
C GLU A 88 5.81 -4.11 8.84
N LEU A 89 4.97 -3.30 9.45
CA LEU A 89 3.92 -2.54 8.79
C LEU A 89 4.15 -1.04 8.89
N THR A 90 5.41 -0.63 8.80
CA THR A 90 5.81 0.78 8.82
C THR A 90 6.62 1.11 7.57
N PHE A 91 6.19 2.12 6.85
CA PHE A 91 6.87 2.68 5.69
C PHE A 91 7.61 3.94 6.09
N ASN A 92 8.94 3.94 5.97
CA ASN A 92 9.80 5.02 6.44
C ASN A 92 10.48 5.73 5.27
N ILE A 93 10.46 7.06 5.31
CA ILE A 93 11.19 7.91 4.37
C ILE A 93 12.24 8.66 5.19
N HIS A 94 13.51 8.29 5.01
CA HIS A 94 14.63 8.92 5.68
C HIS A 94 15.13 10.10 4.85
N LYS A 95 14.91 11.29 5.34
CA LYS A 95 15.46 12.52 4.78
C LYS A 95 16.74 12.91 5.52
N LYS A 96 17.43 13.93 5.02
CA LYS A 96 18.70 14.40 5.62
C LYS A 96 18.59 14.69 7.13
N ASP A 97 17.52 15.36 7.53
CA ASP A 97 17.36 15.88 8.90
C ASP A 97 16.17 15.27 9.65
N THR A 98 15.40 14.39 9.03
CA THR A 98 14.19 13.82 9.64
C THR A 98 13.81 12.49 9.03
N ILE A 99 12.95 11.77 9.74
CA ILE A 99 12.35 10.52 9.27
C ILE A 99 10.83 10.71 9.29
N ILE A 100 10.20 10.45 8.14
CA ILE A 100 8.74 10.39 8.04
C ILE A 100 8.35 8.92 8.10
N SER A 101 7.50 8.56 9.04
CA SER A 101 7.04 7.18 9.23
C SER A 101 5.53 7.09 9.08
N HIS A 102 5.09 6.13 8.31
CA HIS A 102 3.67 5.84 8.10
C HIS A 102 3.37 4.38 8.46
N GLU A 103 2.48 4.20 9.41
CA GLU A 103 1.95 2.87 9.72
C GLU A 103 0.85 2.48 8.72
N TRP A 104 0.80 1.21 8.36
CA TRP A 104 -0.28 0.68 7.55
C TRP A 104 -1.60 0.71 8.31
N GLU A 105 -2.62 1.26 7.68
CA GLU A 105 -3.95 1.43 8.24
C GLU A 105 -4.98 0.71 7.40
N CYS A 106 -5.96 0.12 8.04
CA CYS A 106 -7.09 -0.50 7.38
C CYS A 106 -8.34 -0.30 8.23
N ASN A 107 -9.38 0.25 7.62
CA ASN A 107 -10.68 0.44 8.25
C ASN A 107 -10.60 1.17 9.62
N GLY A 108 -9.77 2.21 9.71
CA GLY A 108 -9.61 3.04 10.90
C GLY A 108 -8.77 2.41 12.02
N ASN A 109 -7.99 1.38 11.72
CA ASN A 109 -7.12 0.72 12.69
C ASN A 109 -5.71 0.55 12.15
N THR A 110 -4.73 0.50 13.06
CA THR A 110 -3.40 -0.04 12.77
C THR A 110 -3.32 -1.49 13.22
N TYR A 111 -2.39 -2.23 12.65
CA TYR A 111 -2.31 -3.69 12.81
C TYR A 111 -0.91 -4.15 13.18
N HIS A 112 -0.83 -5.27 13.86
CA HIS A 112 0.39 -6.06 13.97
C HIS A 112 0.60 -6.90 12.70
N PRO A 113 1.83 -7.30 12.38
CA PRO A 113 2.11 -8.15 11.21
C PRO A 113 1.34 -9.46 11.17
N ASN A 114 0.93 -9.99 12.33
CA ASN A 114 0.12 -11.21 12.42
C ASN A 114 -1.36 -11.00 12.09
N GLY A 115 -1.78 -9.75 11.82
CA GLY A 115 -3.16 -9.41 11.46
C GLY A 115 -4.06 -9.05 12.63
N THR A 116 -3.55 -8.99 13.87
CA THR A 116 -4.30 -8.50 15.01
C THR A 116 -4.27 -6.97 15.07
N ILE A 117 -5.33 -6.37 15.61
CA ILE A 117 -5.43 -4.92 15.75
C ILE A 117 -4.42 -4.44 16.79
N LYS A 118 -3.60 -3.45 16.42
CA LYS A 118 -2.65 -2.78 17.29
C LYS A 118 -3.28 -1.58 17.98
N LYS A 119 -3.98 -0.74 17.24
CA LYS A 119 -4.60 0.49 17.72
C LYS A 119 -5.81 0.87 16.87
N HIS A 120 -6.88 1.30 17.55
CA HIS A 120 -8.00 1.98 16.89
C HIS A 120 -7.66 3.46 16.67
N LEU A 121 -7.89 3.96 15.47
CA LEU A 121 -7.72 5.36 15.11
C LEU A 121 -9.11 6.02 15.15
N ASN A 122 -9.27 7.03 15.98
CA ASN A 122 -10.51 7.79 16.07
C ASN A 122 -10.46 9.00 15.13
#